data_e1df4bef6faf51aa4015490d5bcf3e6f
#
_entry.id   e1df4bef6faf51aa4015490d5bcf3e6f
#
_cell.length_a   1.000
_cell.length_b   1.000
_cell.length_c   1.000
_cell.angle_alpha   90.00
_cell.angle_beta   90.00
_cell.angle_gamma   90.00
#
_symmetry.space_group_name_H-M   'P 1'
#
loop_
_entity.id
_entity.type
_entity.pdbx_description
1 polymer ?
#
loop_
_entity_poly.entity_id
_entity_poly.type
_entity_poly.pdbx_seq_one_letter_code
_entity_poly.pdbx_strand_id
1 'polypeptide(L)'
;MKKLFLTLFITCCIVSVFAADKPNQGVGIQIGWAQPILRLNTPNPNIPKDSLVNTTKLNGLKVGVVYDASYIAGFGSSMGINYTFAASNSPWKQDGEYLYPRSRTTTIYNEVEVFVDWQYKFELAKETYIILYTGPSIQCGLGFTERTTTETQSFSDGNITSTSNDYNRYNGHGNECIKRLNVTWGVGAGFQYKQYFLRGGYDFGLLNPYKNTKFINQNEDRYTRGRFDQWSIKVGMYLWYEK
;
A
#
# COMPACT_ATOMS: atom_id res chain seq x y z
N MET A 1 9.31 -15.27 -18.30
CA MET A 1 8.79 -13.92 -17.94
C MET A 1 9.45 -13.34 -16.69
N LYS A 2 9.53 -14.04 -15.53
CA LYS A 2 10.13 -13.47 -14.28
C LYS A 2 11.59 -13.04 -14.43
N LYS A 3 12.42 -13.83 -15.13
CA LYS A 3 13.84 -13.49 -15.36
C LYS A 3 14.01 -12.28 -16.30
N LEU A 4 13.18 -12.18 -17.33
CA LEU A 4 13.19 -11.05 -18.26
C LEU A 4 12.82 -9.74 -17.57
N PHE A 5 11.83 -9.76 -16.67
CA PHE A 5 11.38 -8.60 -15.89
C PHE A 5 12.48 -8.13 -14.93
N LEU A 6 13.15 -9.07 -14.25
CA LEU A 6 14.27 -8.75 -13.35
C LEU A 6 15.45 -8.16 -14.11
N THR A 7 15.79 -8.73 -15.27
CA THR A 7 16.88 -8.21 -16.13
C THR A 7 16.53 -6.82 -16.64
N LEU A 8 15.31 -6.60 -17.12
CA LEU A 8 14.86 -5.28 -17.58
C LEU A 8 14.90 -4.26 -16.44
N PHE A 9 14.45 -4.63 -15.24
CA PHE A 9 14.49 -3.79 -14.06
C PHE A 9 15.93 -3.38 -13.69
N ILE A 10 16.85 -4.35 -13.63
CA ILE A 10 18.27 -4.10 -13.32
C ILE A 10 18.90 -3.23 -14.41
N THR A 11 18.63 -3.53 -15.69
CA THR A 11 19.16 -2.73 -16.81
C THR A 11 18.66 -1.31 -16.78
N CYS A 12 17.37 -1.06 -16.49
CA CYS A 12 16.81 0.27 -16.36
C CYS A 12 17.41 1.04 -15.17
N CYS A 13 17.64 0.38 -14.04
CA CYS A 13 18.33 0.99 -12.88
C CYS A 13 19.77 1.39 -13.24
N ILE A 14 20.49 0.53 -13.96
CA ILE A 14 21.89 0.78 -14.37
C ILE A 14 21.96 1.93 -15.39
N VAL A 15 21.11 1.93 -16.41
CA VAL A 15 21.07 2.99 -17.43
C VAL A 15 20.72 4.34 -16.80
N SER A 16 19.88 4.36 -15.77
CA SER A 16 19.54 5.60 -15.06
C SER A 16 20.73 6.24 -14.33
N VAL A 17 21.73 5.45 -13.94
CA VAL A 17 22.90 5.94 -13.18
C VAL A 17 23.98 6.50 -14.13
N PHE A 18 24.08 6.01 -15.37
CA PHE A 18 25.18 6.34 -16.28
C PHE A 18 24.85 7.38 -17.38
N ALA A 19 23.64 7.90 -17.41
CA ALA A 19 23.16 8.64 -18.61
C ALA A 19 23.42 10.16 -18.61
N ALA A 20 24.16 10.74 -17.67
CA ALA A 20 24.29 12.19 -17.61
C ALA A 20 25.71 12.70 -17.27
N ASP A 21 26.19 13.66 -18.06
CA ASP A 21 27.45 14.35 -17.79
C ASP A 21 27.41 15.26 -16.55
N LYS A 22 26.27 15.78 -16.15
CA LYS A 22 25.99 16.44 -14.85
C LYS A 22 24.47 16.43 -14.58
N PRO A 23 23.92 15.39 -13.94
CA PRO A 23 22.52 15.40 -13.57
C PRO A 23 22.28 16.39 -12.43
N ASN A 24 21.18 17.16 -12.50
CA ASN A 24 20.66 17.82 -11.31
C ASN A 24 20.23 16.75 -10.31
N GLN A 25 20.89 16.69 -9.16
CA GLN A 25 20.69 15.62 -8.18
C GLN A 25 20.15 16.20 -6.88
N GLY A 26 19.35 15.41 -6.16
CA GLY A 26 18.85 15.79 -4.85
C GLY A 26 18.59 14.58 -3.96
N VAL A 27 18.94 14.73 -2.71
CA VAL A 27 18.57 13.79 -1.65
C VAL A 27 17.59 14.48 -0.73
N GLY A 28 16.45 13.85 -0.47
CA GLY A 28 15.38 14.44 0.32
C GLY A 28 14.70 13.46 1.26
N ILE A 29 13.85 14.04 2.08
CA ILE A 29 12.94 13.30 2.96
C ILE A 29 11.51 13.59 2.55
N GLN A 30 10.64 12.62 2.76
CA GLN A 30 9.23 12.75 2.45
C GLN A 30 8.36 12.14 3.54
N ILE A 31 7.20 12.76 3.74
CA ILE A 31 6.16 12.29 4.64
C ILE A 31 4.80 12.48 3.98
N GLY A 32 3.87 11.61 4.23
CA GLY A 32 2.55 11.74 3.63
C GLY A 32 1.55 10.72 4.12
N TRP A 33 0.39 10.79 3.53
CA TRP A 33 -0.69 9.84 3.73
C TRP A 33 -0.61 8.72 2.70
N ALA A 34 -0.90 7.50 3.13
CA ALA A 34 -1.05 6.33 2.27
C ALA A 34 -2.34 5.58 2.58
N GLN A 35 -2.95 5.05 1.54
CA GLN A 35 -4.13 4.19 1.64
C GLN A 35 -3.85 2.87 0.94
N PRO A 36 -3.29 1.87 1.63
CA PRO A 36 -3.24 0.51 1.16
C PRO A 36 -4.65 -0.06 0.97
N ILE A 37 -4.88 -0.73 -0.16
CA ILE A 37 -6.18 -1.28 -0.56
C ILE A 37 -6.00 -2.75 -0.89
N LEU A 38 -6.46 -3.61 -0.01
CA LEU A 38 -6.49 -5.05 -0.25
C LEU A 38 -7.81 -5.42 -0.90
N ARG A 39 -7.76 -5.83 -2.16
CA ARG A 39 -8.92 -6.31 -2.91
C ARG A 39 -8.93 -7.83 -2.94
N LEU A 40 -10.01 -8.41 -2.47
CA LEU A 40 -10.29 -9.83 -2.56
C LEU A 40 -11.27 -10.08 -3.68
N ASN A 41 -10.94 -11.01 -4.56
CA ASN A 41 -11.84 -11.48 -5.58
C ASN A 41 -11.98 -13.00 -5.39
N THR A 42 -13.14 -13.44 -4.91
CA THR A 42 -13.45 -14.86 -4.69
C THR A 42 -14.21 -15.37 -5.92
N PRO A 43 -13.65 -16.25 -6.73
CA PRO A 43 -14.33 -16.77 -7.91
C PRO A 43 -15.31 -17.89 -7.52
N ASN A 44 -16.35 -17.60 -6.75
CA ASN A 44 -17.43 -18.55 -6.54
C ASN A 44 -18.61 -18.18 -7.46
N PRO A 45 -18.93 -18.98 -8.48
CA PRO A 45 -20.00 -18.67 -9.44
C PRO A 45 -21.41 -18.66 -8.80
N ASN A 46 -21.56 -19.24 -7.62
CA ASN A 46 -22.85 -19.36 -6.92
C ASN A 46 -23.13 -18.20 -5.95
N ILE A 47 -22.19 -17.27 -5.78
CA ILE A 47 -22.36 -16.11 -4.89
C ILE A 47 -22.53 -14.85 -5.76
N PRO A 48 -23.52 -13.99 -5.49
CA PRO A 48 -23.71 -12.75 -6.24
C PRO A 48 -22.41 -11.93 -6.29
N LYS A 49 -22.07 -11.42 -7.49
CA LYS A 49 -20.79 -10.70 -7.72
C LYS A 49 -20.58 -9.54 -6.76
N ASP A 50 -21.63 -8.91 -6.29
CA ASP A 50 -21.59 -7.75 -5.40
C ASP A 50 -21.19 -8.10 -3.94
N SER A 51 -21.39 -9.36 -3.53
CA SER A 51 -20.99 -9.85 -2.20
C SER A 51 -19.58 -10.46 -2.16
N LEU A 52 -18.92 -10.59 -3.32
CA LEU A 52 -17.64 -11.28 -3.48
C LEU A 52 -16.42 -10.35 -3.43
N VAL A 53 -16.61 -9.03 -3.52
CA VAL A 53 -15.52 -8.06 -3.50
C VAL A 53 -15.38 -7.50 -2.09
N ASN A 54 -14.64 -8.21 -1.26
CA ASN A 54 -14.23 -7.63 0.02
C ASN A 54 -13.02 -6.72 -0.21
N THR A 55 -13.22 -5.42 -0.04
CA THR A 55 -12.17 -4.42 -0.16
C THR A 55 -11.85 -3.86 1.21
N THR A 56 -10.67 -4.16 1.73
CA THR A 56 -10.17 -3.56 2.96
C THR A 56 -9.31 -2.35 2.61
N LYS A 57 -9.75 -1.17 3.01
CA LYS A 57 -9.02 0.09 2.88
C LYS A 57 -8.41 0.43 4.23
N LEU A 58 -7.10 0.66 4.21
CA LEU A 58 -6.34 1.08 5.39
C LEU A 58 -5.96 2.54 5.21
N ASN A 59 -5.85 3.31 6.28
CA ASN A 59 -5.37 4.68 6.23
C ASN A 59 -4.14 4.80 7.12
N GLY A 60 -3.12 5.47 6.63
CA GLY A 60 -1.86 5.51 7.34
C GLY A 60 -0.90 6.61 6.95
N LEU A 61 0.23 6.58 7.63
CA LEU A 61 1.36 7.46 7.44
C LEU A 61 2.41 6.75 6.57
N LYS A 62 2.98 7.45 5.60
CA LYS A 62 4.10 7.02 4.78
C LYS A 62 5.25 8.00 4.97
N VAL A 63 6.42 7.50 5.35
CA VAL A 63 7.64 8.31 5.53
C VAL A 63 8.78 7.67 4.76
N GLY A 64 9.72 8.47 4.26
CA GLY A 64 10.83 7.90 3.51
C GLY A 64 11.90 8.88 3.10
N VAL A 65 12.89 8.31 2.43
CA VAL A 65 13.98 9.03 1.79
C VAL A 65 13.88 8.88 0.28
N VAL A 66 14.26 9.93 -0.44
CA VAL A 66 14.21 9.97 -1.90
C VAL A 66 15.51 10.52 -2.44
N TYR A 67 16.01 9.89 -3.48
CA TYR A 67 17.07 10.40 -4.34
C TYR A 67 16.47 10.72 -5.71
N ASP A 68 16.73 11.89 -6.20
CA ASP A 68 16.19 12.43 -7.44
C ASP A 68 17.35 12.81 -8.37
N ALA A 69 17.28 12.36 -9.61
CA ALA A 69 18.24 12.72 -10.64
C ALA A 69 17.51 13.13 -11.91
N SER A 70 17.79 14.34 -12.41
CA SER A 70 17.27 14.84 -13.68
C SER A 70 18.41 14.86 -14.69
N TYR A 71 18.22 14.26 -15.86
CA TYR A 71 19.27 14.04 -16.86
C TYR A 71 19.25 15.09 -17.97
N ILE A 72 18.33 14.95 -18.92
CA ILE A 72 18.26 15.79 -20.10
C ILE A 72 16.83 16.26 -20.32
N ALA A 73 16.65 17.55 -20.64
CA ALA A 73 15.37 18.14 -21.05
C ALA A 73 14.18 17.80 -20.10
N GLY A 74 14.43 17.76 -18.80
CA GLY A 74 13.39 17.46 -17.82
C GLY A 74 13.14 15.98 -17.54
N PHE A 75 13.72 15.07 -18.33
CA PHE A 75 13.66 13.64 -18.04
C PHE A 75 14.61 13.26 -16.91
N GLY A 76 14.19 12.35 -16.04
CA GLY A 76 14.98 11.93 -14.90
C GLY A 76 14.46 10.66 -14.24
N SER A 77 15.06 10.31 -13.12
CA SER A 77 14.59 9.22 -12.26
C SER A 77 14.52 9.67 -10.81
N SER A 78 13.64 9.03 -10.07
CA SER A 78 13.51 9.17 -8.63
C SER A 78 13.52 7.79 -8.00
N MET A 79 14.34 7.57 -6.99
CA MET A 79 14.39 6.30 -6.29
C MET A 79 14.41 6.52 -4.79
N GLY A 80 13.98 5.53 -4.03
CA GLY A 80 13.99 5.69 -2.59
C GLY A 80 13.41 4.53 -1.82
N ILE A 81 13.34 4.75 -0.52
CA ILE A 81 12.79 3.79 0.43
C ILE A 81 11.73 4.49 1.26
N ASN A 82 10.55 3.88 1.35
CA ASN A 82 9.45 4.34 2.19
C ASN A 82 9.10 3.28 3.23
N TYR A 83 8.66 3.75 4.38
CA TYR A 83 7.99 2.96 5.39
C TYR A 83 6.55 3.43 5.51
N THR A 84 5.60 2.50 5.48
CA THR A 84 4.17 2.76 5.66
C THR A 84 3.67 2.09 6.91
N PHE A 85 2.96 2.84 7.74
CA PHE A 85 2.15 2.33 8.85
C PHE A 85 0.70 2.70 8.59
N ALA A 86 -0.18 1.71 8.46
CA ALA A 86 -1.58 1.93 8.16
C ALA A 86 -2.49 1.10 9.06
N ALA A 87 -3.66 1.65 9.37
CA ALA A 87 -4.66 0.98 10.16
C ALA A 87 -6.08 1.24 9.61
N SER A 88 -6.99 0.35 9.96
CA SER A 88 -8.43 0.50 9.71
C SER A 88 -9.21 -0.06 10.87
N ASN A 89 -10.30 0.63 11.21
CA ASN A 89 -11.29 0.15 12.16
C ASN A 89 -12.61 -0.02 11.41
N SER A 90 -13.18 -1.23 11.39
CA SER A 90 -14.53 -1.41 10.89
C SER A 90 -15.53 -0.79 11.87
N PRO A 91 -16.69 -0.33 11.38
CA PRO A 91 -17.80 -0.02 12.28
C PRO A 91 -18.22 -1.28 13.05
N TRP A 92 -18.88 -1.06 14.18
CA TRP A 92 -19.50 -2.16 14.91
C TRP A 92 -20.54 -2.84 14.03
N LYS A 93 -20.43 -4.14 13.87
CA LYS A 93 -21.42 -4.99 13.21
C LYS A 93 -22.25 -5.70 14.27
N GLN A 94 -23.57 -5.65 14.13
CA GLN A 94 -24.50 -6.40 14.95
C GLN A 94 -24.84 -7.71 14.23
N ASP A 95 -25.02 -8.75 15.01
CA ASP A 95 -25.45 -10.06 14.50
C ASP A 95 -26.95 -10.22 14.82
N GLY A 96 -27.82 -9.94 13.81
CA GLY A 96 -29.26 -10.00 13.93
C GLY A 96 -29.94 -8.70 14.40
N GLU A 97 -31.19 -8.84 14.87
CA GLU A 97 -32.02 -7.71 15.35
C GLU A 97 -31.64 -7.20 16.75
N TYR A 98 -30.80 -7.93 17.46
CA TYR A 98 -30.42 -7.61 18.83
C TYR A 98 -29.19 -6.69 18.87
N LEU A 99 -29.16 -5.80 19.85
CA LEU A 99 -28.04 -4.86 20.06
C LEU A 99 -26.70 -5.58 20.34
N TYR A 100 -26.76 -6.80 20.86
CA TYR A 100 -25.62 -7.65 21.21
C TYR A 100 -25.88 -9.11 20.82
N PRO A 101 -24.83 -9.89 20.43
CA PRO A 101 -23.42 -9.49 20.40
C PRO A 101 -23.13 -8.53 19.24
N ARG A 102 -22.13 -7.68 19.43
CA ARG A 102 -21.59 -6.83 18.37
C ARG A 102 -20.10 -7.04 18.20
N SER A 103 -19.60 -6.94 16.99
CA SER A 103 -18.19 -7.15 16.68
C SER A 103 -17.59 -6.00 15.89
N ARG A 104 -16.29 -5.76 16.09
CA ARG A 104 -15.49 -4.78 15.35
C ARG A 104 -14.13 -5.38 15.03
N THR A 105 -13.68 -5.20 13.79
CA THR A 105 -12.34 -5.62 13.36
C THR A 105 -11.44 -4.41 13.19
N THR A 106 -10.29 -4.47 13.82
CA THR A 106 -9.18 -3.53 13.66
C THR A 106 -8.08 -4.21 12.87
N THR A 107 -7.66 -3.63 11.75
CA THR A 107 -6.58 -4.13 10.91
C THR A 107 -5.40 -3.17 11.01
N ILE A 108 -4.20 -3.69 11.25
CA ILE A 108 -2.93 -2.94 11.28
C ILE A 108 -1.98 -3.55 10.25
N TYR A 109 -1.37 -2.69 9.45
CA TYR A 109 -0.45 -3.06 8.40
C TYR A 109 0.81 -2.19 8.41
N ASN A 110 1.96 -2.84 8.24
CA ASN A 110 3.26 -2.18 8.12
C ASN A 110 4.01 -2.73 6.92
N GLU A 111 4.65 -1.85 6.16
CA GLU A 111 5.47 -2.25 5.01
C GLU A 111 6.70 -1.37 4.84
N VAL A 112 7.70 -1.92 4.18
CA VAL A 112 8.81 -1.20 3.57
C VAL A 112 8.67 -1.33 2.06
N GLU A 113 8.83 -0.21 1.36
CA GLU A 113 8.78 -0.10 -0.08
C GLU A 113 10.11 0.43 -0.60
N VAL A 114 10.61 -0.18 -1.66
CA VAL A 114 11.70 0.34 -2.49
C VAL A 114 11.10 0.66 -3.85
N PHE A 115 11.25 1.90 -4.31
CA PHE A 115 10.68 2.34 -5.58
C PHE A 115 11.76 2.92 -6.51
N VAL A 116 11.50 2.83 -7.81
CA VAL A 116 12.26 3.48 -8.88
C VAL A 116 11.26 4.03 -9.87
N ASP A 117 11.14 5.34 -9.93
CA ASP A 117 10.25 6.05 -10.82
C ASP A 117 11.05 6.72 -11.94
N TRP A 118 10.62 6.58 -13.17
CA TRP A 118 10.97 7.50 -14.25
C TRP A 118 10.09 8.72 -14.13
N GLN A 119 10.69 9.88 -14.27
CA GLN A 119 9.96 11.15 -14.14
C GLN A 119 10.26 12.09 -15.27
N TYR A 120 9.30 12.94 -15.55
CA TYR A 120 9.46 14.09 -16.43
C TYR A 120 9.06 15.36 -15.66
N LYS A 121 9.95 16.37 -15.66
CA LYS A 121 9.75 17.66 -15.01
C LYS A 121 9.51 18.73 -16.05
N PHE A 122 8.31 19.29 -16.05
CA PHE A 122 7.94 20.44 -16.87
C PHE A 122 8.23 21.72 -16.08
N GLU A 123 9.12 22.56 -16.57
CA GLU A 123 9.37 23.86 -15.96
C GLU A 123 8.26 24.84 -16.32
N LEU A 124 7.52 25.30 -15.32
CA LEU A 124 6.47 26.31 -15.47
C LEU A 124 7.01 27.72 -15.27
N ALA A 125 7.94 27.86 -14.33
CA ALA A 125 8.61 29.12 -14.00
C ALA A 125 9.95 28.78 -13.34
N LYS A 126 10.78 29.77 -13.13
CA LYS A 126 12.07 29.58 -12.44
C LYS A 126 11.90 28.77 -11.16
N GLU A 127 12.57 27.62 -11.08
CA GLU A 127 12.54 26.68 -9.94
C GLU A 127 11.18 26.08 -9.60
N THR A 128 10.24 26.11 -10.56
CA THR A 128 8.88 25.62 -10.37
C THR A 128 8.58 24.58 -11.45
N TYR A 129 8.26 23.35 -11.02
CA TYR A 129 8.09 22.22 -11.95
C TYR A 129 6.79 21.46 -11.65
N ILE A 130 6.13 21.02 -12.72
CA ILE A 130 5.18 19.90 -12.65
C ILE A 130 5.96 18.63 -12.93
N ILE A 131 5.72 17.60 -12.14
CA ILE A 131 6.36 16.30 -12.22
C ILE A 131 5.30 15.28 -12.64
N LEU A 132 5.57 14.53 -13.69
CA LEU A 132 4.85 13.30 -14.01
C LEU A 132 5.81 12.14 -13.77
N TYR A 133 5.35 11.09 -13.13
CA TYR A 133 6.21 9.94 -12.84
C TYR A 133 5.47 8.62 -12.98
N THR A 134 6.23 7.59 -13.31
CA THR A 134 5.77 6.20 -13.36
C THR A 134 6.94 5.27 -13.12
N GLY A 135 6.68 4.14 -12.47
CA GLY A 135 7.73 3.17 -12.25
C GLY A 135 7.32 1.99 -11.39
N PRO A 136 8.20 0.98 -11.31
CA PRO A 136 8.00 -0.17 -10.46
C PRO A 136 8.39 0.10 -9.01
N SER A 137 7.70 -0.59 -8.08
CA SER A 137 8.15 -0.69 -6.71
C SER A 137 8.02 -2.11 -6.16
N ILE A 138 8.84 -2.39 -5.16
CA ILE A 138 8.83 -3.63 -4.41
C ILE A 138 8.43 -3.30 -2.98
N GLN A 139 7.34 -3.89 -2.53
CA GLN A 139 6.80 -3.72 -1.19
C GLN A 139 7.00 -4.99 -0.39
N CYS A 140 7.53 -4.86 0.83
CA CYS A 140 7.70 -5.96 1.77
C CYS A 140 6.86 -5.71 3.03
N GLY A 141 5.78 -6.47 3.20
CA GLY A 141 4.94 -6.43 4.39
C GLY A 141 5.68 -6.96 5.61
N LEU A 142 5.89 -6.10 6.60
CA LEU A 142 6.53 -6.45 7.87
C LEU A 142 5.51 -7.03 8.86
N GLY A 143 4.29 -6.49 8.86
CA GLY A 143 3.21 -6.92 9.73
C GLY A 143 1.85 -6.73 9.09
N PHE A 144 0.98 -7.73 9.24
CA PHE A 144 -0.43 -7.66 8.93
C PHE A 144 -1.19 -8.35 10.06
N THR A 145 -1.89 -7.57 10.87
CA THR A 145 -2.60 -8.08 12.03
C THR A 145 -4.05 -7.61 12.00
N GLU A 146 -4.96 -8.56 12.15
CA GLU A 146 -6.37 -8.29 12.36
C GLU A 146 -6.74 -8.68 13.80
N ARG A 147 -7.42 -7.78 14.47
CA ARG A 147 -7.97 -7.99 15.82
C ARG A 147 -9.48 -7.81 15.77
N THR A 148 -10.22 -8.87 16.01
CA THR A 148 -11.66 -8.80 16.17
C THR A 148 -11.99 -8.71 17.66
N THR A 149 -12.74 -7.68 18.02
CA THR A 149 -13.29 -7.47 19.35
C THR A 149 -14.77 -7.77 19.30
N THR A 150 -15.24 -8.72 20.09
CA THR A 150 -16.66 -9.06 20.22
C THR A 150 -17.13 -8.66 21.63
N GLU A 151 -18.16 -7.84 21.68
CA GLU A 151 -18.82 -7.46 22.93
C GLU A 151 -20.12 -8.26 23.07
N THR A 152 -20.29 -8.90 24.20
CA THR A 152 -21.52 -9.60 24.59
C THR A 152 -22.06 -9.01 25.88
N GLN A 153 -23.38 -8.93 26.00
CA GLN A 153 -24.05 -8.53 27.23
C GLN A 153 -24.94 -9.65 27.72
N SER A 154 -24.85 -9.95 28.98
CA SER A 154 -25.77 -10.89 29.67
C SER A 154 -26.85 -10.07 30.36
N PHE A 155 -28.09 -10.52 30.24
CA PHE A 155 -29.26 -9.89 30.85
C PHE A 155 -29.86 -10.85 31.88
N SER A 156 -30.28 -10.31 33.01
CA SER A 156 -31.15 -10.99 33.97
C SER A 156 -32.24 -10.01 34.42
N ASP A 157 -33.49 -10.44 34.34
CA ASP A 157 -34.66 -9.66 34.71
C ASP A 157 -34.76 -8.28 34.04
N GLY A 158 -34.32 -8.22 32.75
CA GLY A 158 -34.32 -6.98 31.95
C GLY A 158 -33.16 -6.03 32.22
N ASN A 159 -32.28 -6.35 33.19
CA ASN A 159 -31.10 -5.55 33.51
C ASN A 159 -29.83 -6.17 32.94
N ILE A 160 -28.86 -5.34 32.57
CA ILE A 160 -27.53 -5.76 32.14
C ILE A 160 -26.79 -6.24 33.37
N THR A 161 -26.47 -7.53 33.39
CA THR A 161 -25.75 -8.16 34.54
C THR A 161 -24.25 -8.22 34.30
N SER A 162 -23.81 -8.35 33.03
CA SER A 162 -22.39 -8.34 32.69
C SER A 162 -22.16 -7.94 31.25
N THR A 163 -21.00 -7.31 31.00
CA THR A 163 -20.47 -7.06 29.67
C THR A 163 -19.13 -7.77 29.56
N SER A 164 -18.99 -8.67 28.60
CA SER A 164 -17.72 -9.34 28.34
C SER A 164 -17.17 -8.92 26.97
N ASN A 165 -15.84 -8.76 26.90
CA ASN A 165 -15.12 -8.46 25.68
C ASN A 165 -14.22 -9.65 25.34
N ASP A 166 -14.47 -10.27 24.21
CA ASP A 166 -13.62 -11.33 23.70
C ASP A 166 -12.75 -10.79 22.54
N TYR A 167 -11.47 -11.24 22.50
CA TYR A 167 -10.48 -10.75 21.56
C TYR A 167 -9.91 -11.91 20.75
N ASN A 168 -10.13 -11.89 19.46
CA ASN A 168 -9.47 -12.80 18.54
C ASN A 168 -8.43 -12.03 17.69
N ARG A 169 -7.20 -12.55 17.63
CA ARG A 169 -6.09 -11.96 16.89
C ARG A 169 -5.65 -12.90 15.78
N TYR A 170 -5.67 -12.38 14.55
CA TYR A 170 -5.18 -13.05 13.36
C TYR A 170 -3.93 -12.36 12.81
N ASN A 171 -2.88 -13.14 12.54
CA ASN A 171 -1.65 -12.66 11.88
C ASN A 171 -1.64 -13.12 10.43
N GLY A 172 -1.97 -12.23 9.49
CA GLY A 172 -2.10 -12.58 8.08
C GLY A 172 -0.82 -13.10 7.43
N HIS A 173 0.34 -12.61 7.85
CA HIS A 173 1.63 -13.09 7.36
C HIS A 173 2.07 -14.38 8.07
N GLY A 174 1.82 -14.49 9.37
CA GLY A 174 2.18 -15.64 10.18
C GLY A 174 1.38 -16.90 9.85
N ASN A 175 0.09 -16.73 9.57
CA ASN A 175 -0.81 -17.82 9.20
C ASN A 175 -0.72 -18.20 7.71
N GLU A 176 0.30 -17.72 7.00
CA GLU A 176 0.62 -18.05 5.61
C GLU A 176 -0.42 -17.63 4.55
N CYS A 177 -1.46 -16.89 4.91
CA CYS A 177 -2.51 -16.50 3.99
C CYS A 177 -2.10 -15.34 3.07
N ILE A 178 -1.30 -14.38 3.59
CA ILE A 178 -0.88 -13.20 2.85
C ILE A 178 0.63 -13.22 2.64
N LYS A 179 1.06 -13.10 1.39
CA LYS A 179 2.47 -12.97 1.04
C LYS A 179 3.01 -11.64 1.55
N ARG A 180 4.26 -11.66 2.00
CA ARG A 180 4.95 -10.43 2.40
C ARG A 180 5.38 -9.57 1.22
N LEU A 181 5.74 -10.23 0.10
CA LEU A 181 6.27 -9.55 -1.08
C LEU A 181 5.15 -9.18 -2.03
N ASN A 182 5.07 -7.91 -2.39
CA ASN A 182 4.25 -7.37 -3.45
C ASN A 182 5.14 -6.59 -4.43
N VAL A 183 4.82 -6.65 -5.71
CA VAL A 183 5.42 -5.83 -6.76
C VAL A 183 4.30 -4.96 -7.31
N THR A 184 4.57 -3.67 -7.42
CA THR A 184 3.59 -2.71 -7.92
C THR A 184 4.16 -1.93 -9.10
N TRP A 185 3.27 -1.28 -9.83
CA TRP A 185 3.59 -0.28 -10.83
C TRP A 185 2.85 0.99 -10.50
N GLY A 186 3.60 2.06 -10.25
CA GLY A 186 3.07 3.34 -9.86
C GLY A 186 2.87 4.28 -11.05
N VAL A 187 1.86 5.14 -10.95
CA VAL A 187 1.68 6.32 -11.79
C VAL A 187 1.31 7.50 -10.91
N GLY A 188 1.83 8.68 -11.21
CA GLY A 188 1.53 9.83 -10.39
C GLY A 188 1.95 11.15 -11.00
N ALA A 189 1.56 12.20 -10.29
CA ALA A 189 1.93 13.56 -10.60
C ALA A 189 2.40 14.29 -9.34
N GLY A 190 3.14 15.36 -9.54
CA GLY A 190 3.65 16.16 -8.46
C GLY A 190 3.92 17.58 -8.86
N PHE A 191 4.27 18.38 -7.86
CA PHE A 191 4.66 19.76 -7.99
C PHE A 191 5.94 19.97 -7.20
N GLN A 192 6.92 20.68 -7.74
CA GLN A 192 8.15 21.06 -7.06
C GLN A 192 8.30 22.57 -7.12
N TYR A 193 8.59 23.17 -5.97
CA TYR A 193 9.00 24.56 -5.86
C TYR A 193 10.30 24.64 -5.07
N LYS A 194 11.37 25.04 -5.74
CA LYS A 194 12.71 25.04 -5.16
C LYS A 194 13.06 23.64 -4.62
N GLN A 195 13.31 23.56 -3.30
CA GLN A 195 13.65 22.32 -2.59
C GLN A 195 12.43 21.53 -2.09
N TYR A 196 11.22 22.11 -2.14
CA TYR A 196 10.00 21.47 -1.66
C TYR A 196 9.27 20.77 -2.79
N PHE A 197 8.69 19.63 -2.50
CA PHE A 197 7.86 18.91 -3.47
C PHE A 197 6.61 18.32 -2.84
N LEU A 198 5.58 18.18 -3.66
CA LEU A 198 4.34 17.46 -3.40
C LEU A 198 4.20 16.39 -4.47
N ARG A 199 3.92 15.14 -4.08
CA ARG A 199 3.70 14.03 -5.01
C ARG A 199 2.45 13.28 -4.62
N GLY A 200 1.58 12.95 -5.59
CA GLY A 200 0.42 12.10 -5.43
C GLY A 200 0.39 11.04 -6.49
N GLY A 201 0.05 9.81 -6.12
CA GLY A 201 0.05 8.70 -7.06
C GLY A 201 -0.76 7.50 -6.61
N TYR A 202 -0.84 6.55 -7.52
CA TYR A 202 -1.50 5.26 -7.34
C TYR A 202 -0.59 4.13 -7.80
N ASP A 203 -0.39 3.16 -6.92
CA ASP A 203 0.42 1.97 -7.16
C ASP A 203 -0.49 0.77 -7.39
N PHE A 204 -0.39 0.16 -8.57
CA PHE A 204 -1.16 -1.02 -8.97
C PHE A 204 -0.41 -2.27 -8.55
N GLY A 205 -1.00 -3.13 -7.72
CA GLY A 205 -0.45 -4.42 -7.37
C GLY A 205 -0.41 -5.37 -8.57
N LEU A 206 0.75 -5.93 -8.85
CA LEU A 206 0.98 -6.85 -9.96
C LEU A 206 0.96 -8.32 -9.54
N LEU A 207 1.14 -8.58 -8.24
CA LEU A 207 1.17 -9.94 -7.71
C LEU A 207 -0.13 -10.26 -6.97
N ASN A 208 -0.52 -11.53 -7.01
CA ASN A 208 -1.56 -12.00 -6.12
C ASN A 208 -0.99 -12.07 -4.70
N PRO A 209 -1.53 -11.28 -3.74
CA PRO A 209 -1.04 -11.24 -2.37
C PRO A 209 -1.33 -12.52 -1.59
N TYR A 210 -2.26 -13.36 -2.07
CA TYR A 210 -2.61 -14.59 -1.40
C TYR A 210 -1.66 -15.72 -1.78
N LYS A 211 -1.24 -16.48 -0.79
CA LYS A 211 -0.66 -17.80 -1.02
C LYS A 211 -1.79 -18.73 -1.47
N ASN A 212 -1.46 -19.69 -2.33
CA ASN A 212 -2.38 -20.79 -2.70
C ASN A 212 -2.58 -21.71 -1.48
N THR A 213 -3.19 -21.20 -0.45
CA THR A 213 -3.64 -22.02 0.65
C THR A 213 -4.96 -22.64 0.22
N LYS A 214 -4.97 -23.95 0.12
CA LYS A 214 -6.19 -24.70 0.29
C LYS A 214 -6.69 -24.32 1.68
N PHE A 215 -7.59 -23.35 1.78
CA PHE A 215 -8.40 -23.21 2.98
C PHE A 215 -9.24 -24.49 3.02
N ILE A 216 -8.76 -25.47 3.75
CA ILE A 216 -9.40 -26.72 4.02
C ILE A 216 -10.53 -26.44 5.01
N ASN A 217 -11.58 -25.84 4.52
CA ASN A 217 -12.91 -26.20 4.97
C ASN A 217 -13.46 -27.16 3.93
N GLN A 218 -13.74 -28.36 4.33
CA GLN A 218 -13.87 -29.62 3.61
C GLN A 218 -14.82 -29.66 2.39
N ASN A 219 -15.33 -28.54 1.90
CA ASN A 219 -16.31 -28.52 0.80
C ASN A 219 -16.13 -27.44 -0.27
N GLU A 220 -15.14 -26.55 -0.23
CA GLU A 220 -14.98 -25.55 -1.28
C GLU A 220 -13.51 -25.21 -1.55
N ASP A 221 -13.05 -25.50 -2.77
CA ASP A 221 -11.78 -24.99 -3.33
C ASP A 221 -11.91 -23.49 -3.57
N ARG A 222 -11.67 -22.68 -2.55
CA ARG A 222 -11.67 -21.21 -2.68
C ARG A 222 -10.31 -20.74 -3.16
N TYR A 223 -10.13 -20.63 -4.46
CA TYR A 223 -9.01 -19.89 -5.04
C TYR A 223 -9.21 -18.41 -4.79
N THR A 224 -8.56 -17.88 -3.79
CA THR A 224 -8.62 -16.46 -3.52
C THR A 224 -7.62 -15.74 -4.43
N ARG A 225 -8.13 -14.96 -5.36
CA ARG A 225 -7.33 -14.00 -6.12
C ARG A 225 -7.50 -12.63 -5.50
N GLY A 226 -6.46 -11.83 -5.52
CA GLY A 226 -6.52 -10.47 -5.03
C GLY A 226 -5.46 -9.60 -5.63
N ARG A 227 -5.58 -8.32 -5.31
CA ARG A 227 -4.62 -7.29 -5.66
C ARG A 227 -4.42 -6.38 -4.47
N PHE A 228 -3.19 -5.97 -4.25
CA PHE A 228 -2.83 -5.03 -3.21
C PHE A 228 -2.38 -3.73 -3.87
N ASP A 229 -3.25 -2.73 -3.86
CA ASP A 229 -3.02 -1.42 -4.45
C ASP A 229 -2.74 -0.38 -3.36
N GLN A 230 -2.24 0.80 -3.74
CA GLN A 230 -2.02 1.88 -2.77
C GLN A 230 -2.20 3.26 -3.40
N TRP A 231 -2.98 4.14 -2.77
CA TRP A 231 -2.94 5.59 -2.99
C TRP A 231 -1.92 6.21 -2.06
N SER A 232 -1.25 7.24 -2.50
CA SER A 232 -0.40 8.04 -1.61
C SER A 232 -0.37 9.51 -2.02
N ILE A 233 -0.27 10.39 -1.02
CA ILE A 233 0.04 11.81 -1.19
C ILE A 233 1.16 12.12 -0.23
N LYS A 234 2.29 12.63 -0.75
CA LYS A 234 3.52 12.86 -0.02
C LYS A 234 3.99 14.29 -0.23
N VAL A 235 4.41 14.95 0.83
CA VAL A 235 5.17 16.20 0.79
C VAL A 235 6.60 15.91 1.20
N GLY A 236 7.54 16.63 0.65
CA GLY A 236 8.96 16.41 0.99
C GLY A 236 9.80 17.63 0.71
N MET A 237 11.06 17.50 1.13
CA MET A 237 12.07 18.51 0.97
C MET A 237 13.39 17.86 0.62
N TYR A 238 14.10 18.41 -0.37
CA TYR A 238 15.48 18.04 -0.64
C TYR A 238 16.38 18.72 0.39
N LEU A 239 17.13 17.90 1.12
CA LEU A 239 18.13 18.34 2.08
C LEU A 239 19.42 18.80 1.39
N TRP A 240 19.71 18.19 0.26
CA TRP A 240 20.76 18.53 -0.65
C TRP A 240 20.21 18.51 -2.06
N TYR A 241 20.48 19.56 -2.84
CA TYR A 241 20.03 19.69 -4.22
C TYR A 241 21.11 20.42 -5.02
N GLU A 242 21.75 19.73 -5.94
CA GLU A 242 22.75 20.26 -6.86
C GLU A 242 22.08 20.51 -8.22
N LYS A 243 22.36 21.69 -8.80
CA LYS A 243 21.83 22.12 -10.10
C LYS A 243 22.92 22.06 -11.16
#